data_cb5c249b9bb6f1c978074c8f0b305b0e
#
_entry.id   cb5c249b9bb6f1c978074c8f0b305b0e
#
_cell.length_a   1.000
_cell.length_b   1.000
_cell.length_c   1.000
_cell.angle_alpha   90.00
_cell.angle_beta   90.00
_cell.angle_gamma   90.00
#
_symmetry.space_group_name_H-M   'P 1'
#
loop_
_entity.id
_entity.type
_entity.pdbx_description
1 polymer ?
#
loop_
_entity_poly.entity_id
_entity_poly.type
_entity_poly.pdbx_seq_one_letter_code
_entity_poly.pdbx_strand_id
1 'polypeptide(L)'
;MATPQTAAEIVRSLCDRFRPEKAGDYSAVFHLDLSGEGGGQFTVIIENGSCRVEPGLQGQAKCLVQTSAATYYDIEFGKTNAEMAFMTGKIKISNVGEMLRFVKLFNKVQA
;
A
#
# COMPACT_ATOMS: atom_id res chain seq x y z
N MET A 1 8.42 9.31 -16.41
CA MET A 1 8.60 8.13 -15.55
C MET A 1 7.84 6.95 -16.11
N ALA A 2 8.40 5.77 -15.96
CA ALA A 2 7.75 4.57 -16.46
C ALA A 2 6.54 4.19 -15.59
N THR A 3 5.50 3.69 -16.23
CA THR A 3 4.34 3.14 -15.52
C THR A 3 4.76 1.85 -14.82
N PRO A 4 4.41 1.68 -13.53
CA PRO A 4 4.72 0.42 -12.83
C PRO A 4 4.13 -0.79 -13.55
N GLN A 5 4.92 -1.85 -13.65
CA GLN A 5 4.54 -3.07 -14.35
C GLN A 5 4.18 -4.21 -13.38
N THR A 6 4.58 -4.09 -12.11
CA THR A 6 4.31 -5.13 -11.11
C THR A 6 3.84 -4.48 -9.82
N ALA A 7 3.21 -5.29 -8.95
CA ALA A 7 2.80 -4.83 -7.63
C ALA A 7 4.00 -4.32 -6.83
N ALA A 8 5.14 -5.00 -6.92
CA ALA A 8 6.35 -4.57 -6.22
C ALA A 8 6.80 -3.18 -6.67
N GLU A 9 6.74 -2.91 -7.98
CA GLU A 9 7.09 -1.59 -8.49
C GLU A 9 6.12 -0.51 -7.99
N ILE A 10 4.83 -0.84 -7.89
CA ILE A 10 3.83 0.08 -7.34
C ILE A 10 4.20 0.44 -5.90
N VAL A 11 4.52 -0.57 -5.08
CA VAL A 11 4.88 -0.32 -3.68
C VAL A 11 6.14 0.54 -3.59
N ARG A 12 7.16 0.23 -4.39
CA ARG A 12 8.41 1.00 -4.38
C ARG A 12 8.20 2.45 -4.80
N SER A 13 7.17 2.73 -5.60
CA SER A 13 6.84 4.08 -6.05
C SER A 13 5.90 4.83 -5.11
N LEU A 14 5.43 4.19 -4.02
CA LEU A 14 4.49 4.83 -3.10
C LEU A 14 4.97 6.18 -2.61
N CYS A 15 6.23 6.26 -2.19
CA CYS A 15 6.76 7.49 -1.61
C CYS A 15 6.87 8.62 -2.62
N ASP A 16 6.92 8.30 -3.91
CA ASP A 16 6.90 9.32 -4.98
C ASP A 16 5.51 9.95 -5.12
N ARG A 17 4.48 9.26 -4.66
CA ARG A 17 3.08 9.73 -4.71
C ARG A 17 2.58 10.21 -3.35
N PHE A 18 3.45 10.23 -2.36
CA PHE A 18 3.11 10.64 -1.00
C PHE A 18 2.78 12.13 -0.94
N ARG A 19 1.76 12.46 -0.15
CA ARG A 19 1.28 13.82 0.03
C ARG A 19 1.55 14.27 1.47
N PRO A 20 2.72 14.87 1.73
CA PRO A 20 3.08 15.28 3.11
C PRO A 20 2.07 16.22 3.75
N GLU A 21 1.45 17.09 2.95
CA GLU A 21 0.46 18.05 3.46
C GLU A 21 -0.79 17.37 4.02
N LYS A 22 -1.05 16.12 3.61
CA LYS A 22 -2.19 15.35 4.12
C LYS A 22 -1.81 14.54 5.36
N ALA A 23 -0.54 14.25 5.54
CA ALA A 23 -0.08 13.43 6.66
C ALA A 23 0.02 14.23 7.97
N GLY A 24 0.42 15.49 7.88
CA GLY A 24 0.63 16.29 9.09
C GLY A 24 1.62 15.61 10.02
N ASP A 25 1.23 15.37 11.27
CA ASP A 25 2.04 14.66 12.25
C ASP A 25 1.64 13.19 12.41
N TYR A 26 0.87 12.66 11.46
CA TYR A 26 0.50 11.25 11.46
C TYR A 26 1.74 10.37 11.31
N SER A 27 1.84 9.32 12.12
CA SER A 27 2.90 8.34 11.97
C SER A 27 2.30 6.94 12.03
N ALA A 28 2.79 6.05 11.19
CA ALA A 28 2.30 4.68 11.11
C ALA A 28 3.29 3.78 10.40
N VAL A 29 3.21 2.50 10.73
CA VAL A 29 3.95 1.44 10.03
C VAL A 29 2.90 0.50 9.44
N PHE A 30 3.01 0.23 8.14
CA PHE A 30 2.11 -0.68 7.43
C PHE A 30 2.93 -1.84 6.87
N HIS A 31 2.41 -3.05 7.01
CA HIS A 31 2.99 -4.23 6.38
C HIS A 31 2.16 -4.60 5.16
N LEU A 32 2.83 -4.79 4.03
CA LEU A 32 2.20 -5.23 2.79
C LEU A 32 2.76 -6.60 2.44
N ASP A 33 1.91 -7.61 2.44
CA ASP A 33 2.30 -8.99 2.12
C ASP A 33 1.57 -9.38 0.83
N LEU A 34 2.29 -9.29 -0.28
CA LEU A 34 1.74 -9.49 -1.61
C LEU A 34 2.25 -10.80 -2.18
N SER A 35 1.38 -11.80 -2.25
CA SER A 35 1.76 -13.15 -2.68
C SER A 35 1.81 -13.26 -4.21
N GLY A 36 2.60 -14.22 -4.68
CA GLY A 36 2.68 -14.53 -6.09
C GLY A 36 3.73 -13.72 -6.85
N GLU A 37 3.81 -13.99 -8.15
CA GLU A 37 4.79 -13.35 -9.01
C GLU A 37 4.56 -11.84 -9.08
N GLY A 38 5.63 -11.09 -8.99
CA GLY A 38 5.57 -9.62 -9.03
C GLY A 38 5.22 -8.98 -7.70
N GLY A 39 5.07 -9.78 -6.64
CA GLY A 39 4.76 -9.29 -5.30
C GLY A 39 5.97 -9.23 -4.40
N GLY A 40 5.75 -9.42 -3.11
CA GLY A 40 6.79 -9.41 -2.10
C GLY A 40 6.24 -8.92 -0.78
N GLN A 41 7.12 -8.81 0.20
CA GLN A 41 6.79 -8.30 1.53
C GLN A 41 7.49 -6.96 1.72
N PHE A 42 6.74 -5.97 2.20
CA PHE A 42 7.24 -4.60 2.34
C PHE A 42 6.74 -3.98 3.62
N THR A 43 7.55 -3.07 4.18
CA THR A 43 7.15 -2.23 5.30
C THR A 43 7.12 -0.79 4.80
N VAL A 44 5.98 -0.12 4.97
CA VAL A 44 5.85 1.30 4.62
C VAL A 44 5.80 2.10 5.90
N ILE A 45 6.70 3.06 6.05
CA ILE A 45 6.84 3.85 7.26
C ILE A 45 6.52 5.31 6.96
N ILE A 46 5.54 5.85 7.68
CA ILE A 46 5.14 7.25 7.60
C ILE A 46 5.51 7.89 8.94
N GLU A 47 6.35 8.92 8.89
CA GLU A 47 6.69 9.67 10.12
C GLU A 47 7.26 11.03 9.75
N ASN A 48 6.97 12.04 10.56
CA ASN A 48 7.53 13.39 10.42
C ASN A 48 7.37 13.97 9.01
N GLY A 49 6.24 13.70 8.38
CA GLY A 49 5.96 14.22 7.03
C GLY A 49 6.75 13.53 5.94
N SER A 50 7.30 12.34 6.23
CA SER A 50 8.07 11.59 5.24
C SER A 50 7.52 10.16 5.10
N CYS A 51 7.90 9.52 4.00
CA CYS A 51 7.48 8.16 3.67
C CYS A 51 8.70 7.39 3.21
N ARG A 52 8.82 6.14 3.67
CA ARG A 52 9.85 5.26 3.13
C ARG A 52 9.32 3.83 3.07
N VAL A 53 9.86 3.06 2.14
CA VAL A 53 9.53 1.66 1.93
C VAL A 53 10.78 0.83 2.18
N GLU A 54 10.65 -0.17 3.06
CA GLU A 54 11.73 -1.09 3.39
C GLU A 54 11.34 -2.51 2.96
N PRO A 55 12.29 -3.33 2.52
CA PRO A 55 11.98 -4.71 2.18
C PRO A 55 11.69 -5.54 3.43
N GLY A 56 10.82 -6.54 3.25
CA GLY A 56 10.45 -7.44 4.35
C GLY A 56 9.44 -6.82 5.30
N LEU A 57 8.98 -7.60 6.27
CA LEU A 57 8.05 -7.15 7.29
C LEU A 57 8.84 -6.84 8.56
N GLN A 58 9.04 -5.56 8.82
CA GLN A 58 9.89 -5.08 9.92
C GLN A 58 9.08 -4.35 10.98
N GLY A 59 9.40 -4.60 12.25
CA GLY A 59 8.76 -3.93 13.36
C GLY A 59 7.32 -4.32 13.57
N GLN A 60 6.63 -3.53 14.39
CA GLN A 60 5.20 -3.72 14.64
C GLN A 60 4.39 -2.78 13.76
N ALA A 61 3.43 -3.33 13.05
CA ALA A 61 2.59 -2.54 12.14
C ALA A 61 1.26 -2.21 12.79
N LYS A 62 0.75 -1.00 12.47
CA LYS A 62 -0.62 -0.65 12.83
C LYS A 62 -1.61 -1.40 11.95
N CYS A 63 -1.18 -1.81 10.77
CA CYS A 63 -2.05 -2.51 9.83
C CYS A 63 -1.22 -3.47 8.98
N LEU A 64 -1.73 -4.68 8.80
CA LEU A 64 -1.18 -5.66 7.89
C LEU A 64 -2.17 -5.83 6.73
N VAL A 65 -1.67 -5.71 5.52
CA VAL A 65 -2.46 -5.91 4.29
C VAL A 65 -1.92 -7.13 3.58
N GLN A 66 -2.78 -8.12 3.37
CA GLN A 66 -2.42 -9.37 2.68
C GLN A 66 -3.32 -9.59 1.48
N THR A 67 -2.72 -9.72 0.31
CA THR A 67 -3.45 -10.00 -0.92
C THR A 67 -2.48 -10.57 -1.94
N SER A 68 -2.99 -10.99 -3.11
CA SER A 68 -2.10 -11.40 -4.19
C SER A 68 -1.55 -10.16 -4.90
N ALA A 69 -0.38 -10.32 -5.51
CA ALA A 69 0.23 -9.26 -6.30
C ALA A 69 -0.72 -8.81 -7.42
N ALA A 70 -1.38 -9.76 -8.08
CA ALA A 70 -2.33 -9.45 -9.16
C ALA A 70 -3.50 -8.61 -8.66
N THR A 71 -4.08 -8.97 -7.52
CA THR A 71 -5.20 -8.22 -6.95
C THR A 71 -4.77 -6.81 -6.56
N TYR A 72 -3.61 -6.68 -5.92
CA TYR A 72 -3.10 -5.36 -5.53
C TYR A 72 -2.88 -4.47 -6.75
N TYR A 73 -2.27 -5.02 -7.79
CA TYR A 73 -2.04 -4.30 -9.04
C TYR A 73 -3.37 -3.81 -9.63
N ASP A 74 -4.37 -4.69 -9.70
CA ASP A 74 -5.66 -4.35 -10.27
C ASP A 74 -6.39 -3.27 -9.46
N ILE A 75 -6.29 -3.33 -8.14
CA ILE A 75 -6.89 -2.31 -7.27
C ILE A 75 -6.24 -0.96 -7.52
N GLU A 76 -4.91 -0.91 -7.58
CA GLU A 76 -4.18 0.33 -7.74
C GLU A 76 -4.47 1.01 -9.09
N PHE A 77 -4.68 0.21 -10.15
CA PHE A 77 -5.01 0.74 -11.46
C PHE A 77 -6.52 0.89 -11.71
N GLY A 78 -7.33 0.65 -10.68
CA GLY A 78 -8.77 0.83 -10.79
C GLY A 78 -9.51 -0.26 -11.55
N LYS A 79 -8.86 -1.39 -11.83
CA LYS A 79 -9.47 -2.52 -12.54
C LYS A 79 -10.36 -3.36 -11.63
N THR A 80 -10.13 -3.30 -10.33
CA THR A 80 -10.90 -4.04 -9.33
C THR A 80 -11.26 -3.08 -8.20
N ASN A 81 -12.49 -3.18 -7.72
CA ASN A 81 -12.97 -2.37 -6.60
C ASN A 81 -12.40 -2.93 -5.29
N ALA A 82 -11.72 -2.08 -4.52
CA ALA A 82 -11.09 -2.49 -3.27
C ALA A 82 -12.09 -2.99 -2.23
N GLU A 83 -13.26 -2.35 -2.14
CA GLU A 83 -14.28 -2.78 -1.19
C GLU A 83 -14.80 -4.16 -1.53
N MET A 84 -15.05 -4.45 -2.80
CA MET A 84 -15.48 -5.76 -3.25
C MET A 84 -14.42 -6.81 -2.99
N ALA A 85 -13.16 -6.49 -3.24
CA ALA A 85 -12.05 -7.41 -2.95
C ALA A 85 -11.99 -7.74 -1.46
N PHE A 86 -12.20 -6.75 -0.60
CA PHE A 86 -12.20 -6.96 0.84
C PHE A 86 -13.40 -7.82 1.26
N MET A 87 -14.58 -7.52 0.76
CA MET A 87 -15.80 -8.26 1.09
C MET A 87 -15.75 -9.72 0.63
N THR A 88 -15.12 -9.98 -0.49
CA THR A 88 -15.02 -11.35 -1.02
C THR A 88 -13.79 -12.11 -0.53
N GLY A 89 -13.02 -11.51 0.38
CA GLY A 89 -11.86 -12.16 0.97
C GLY A 89 -10.60 -12.19 0.11
N LYS A 90 -10.58 -11.45 -0.98
CA LYS A 90 -9.39 -11.37 -1.84
C LYS A 90 -8.28 -10.52 -1.23
N ILE A 91 -8.65 -9.60 -0.33
CA ILE A 91 -7.68 -8.80 0.41
C ILE A 91 -8.04 -8.84 1.89
N LYS A 92 -7.04 -9.04 2.72
CA LYS A 92 -7.21 -9.05 4.18
C LYS A 92 -6.53 -7.82 4.76
N ILE A 93 -7.25 -7.10 5.58
CA ILE A 93 -6.77 -5.86 6.20
C ILE A 93 -7.00 -5.96 7.69
N SER A 94 -5.92 -5.92 8.48
CA SER A 94 -6.03 -6.09 9.94
C SER A 94 -6.63 -4.88 10.66
N ASN A 95 -6.57 -3.70 10.03
CA ASN A 95 -7.12 -2.49 10.65
C ASN A 95 -7.64 -1.57 9.55
N VAL A 96 -8.94 -1.69 9.28
CA VAL A 96 -9.59 -0.95 8.19
C VAL A 96 -9.53 0.56 8.41
N GLY A 97 -9.72 1.00 9.65
CA GLY A 97 -9.66 2.43 9.96
C GLY A 97 -8.32 3.06 9.61
N GLU A 98 -7.23 2.39 9.96
CA GLU A 98 -5.90 2.85 9.61
C GLU A 98 -5.66 2.81 8.10
N MET A 99 -6.19 1.78 7.43
CA MET A 99 -6.07 1.66 5.98
C MET A 99 -6.75 2.83 5.26
N LEU A 100 -7.93 3.24 5.74
CA LEU A 100 -8.64 4.38 5.16
C LEU A 100 -7.86 5.68 5.31
N ARG A 101 -7.15 5.85 6.42
CA ARG A 101 -6.27 7.01 6.60
C ARG A 101 -5.07 6.96 5.67
N PHE A 102 -4.50 5.76 5.53
CA PHE A 102 -3.32 5.54 4.71
C PHE A 102 -3.55 5.89 3.23
N VAL A 103 -4.67 5.42 2.65
CA VAL A 103 -4.92 5.62 1.22
C VAL A 103 -5.09 7.10 0.87
N LYS A 104 -5.47 7.95 1.81
CA LYS A 104 -5.63 9.37 1.58
C LYS A 104 -4.30 10.13 1.49
N LEU A 105 -3.20 9.48 1.89
CA LEU A 105 -1.88 10.10 1.91
C LEU A 105 -1.17 10.05 0.57
N PHE A 106 -1.75 9.38 -0.42
CA PHE A 106 -1.08 9.14 -1.70
C PHE A 106 -1.93 9.54 -2.87
N ASN A 107 -1.28 10.03 -3.92
CA ASN A 107 -1.93 10.23 -5.21
C ASN A 107 -2.11 8.88 -5.88
N LYS A 108 -3.08 8.79 -6.78
CA LYS A 108 -3.33 7.54 -7.51
C LYS A 108 -2.22 7.27 -8.50
N VAL A 109 -2.03 5.98 -8.81
CA VAL A 109 -1.10 5.57 -9.85
C VAL A 109 -1.56 6.13 -11.19
N GLN A 110 -0.61 6.68 -11.93
CA GLN A 110 -0.87 7.20 -13.27
C GLN A 110 -0.57 6.09 -14.28
N ALA A 111 -1.54 5.82 -15.15
CA ALA A 111 -1.38 4.81 -16.19
C ALA A 111 -0.80 5.43 -17.48
#